data_e955eafb93af3985d10526d63e84b178
#
_entry.id   e955eafb93af3985d10526d63e84b178
#
_cell.length_a   1.000
_cell.length_b   1.000
_cell.length_c   1.000
_cell.angle_alpha   90.00
_cell.angle_beta   90.00
_cell.angle_gamma   90.00
#
_symmetry.space_group_name_H-M   'P 1'
#
loop_
_entity.id
_entity.type
_entity.pdbx_description
1 polymer ?
#
loop_
_entity_poly.entity_id
_entity_poly.type
_entity_poly.pdbx_seq_one_letter_code
_entity_poly.pdbx_strand_id
1 'polypeptide(L)' 'METEALKEYFPHRVIKRKVREVAVKRVRKDLILNGKSEEDISEADLEYLLADAEESVWSDIKQTSLMGVLAMLG' A
#
# COMPACT_ATOMS: atom_id res chain seq x y z
N MET A 1 -6.83 16.35 -13.92
CA MET A 1 -5.76 15.49 -13.39
C MET A 1 -6.35 14.39 -12.54
N GLU A 2 -5.88 13.18 -12.75
CA GLU A 2 -6.41 12.01 -12.04
C GLU A 2 -6.26 12.12 -10.52
N THR A 3 -5.16 12.71 -10.06
CA THR A 3 -4.91 12.89 -8.63
C THR A 3 -5.93 13.82 -7.99
N GLU A 4 -6.36 14.87 -8.70
CA GLU A 4 -7.36 15.80 -8.20
C GLU A 4 -8.73 15.17 -8.17
N ALA A 5 -9.08 14.40 -9.20
CA ALA A 5 -10.34 13.67 -9.24
C ALA A 5 -10.40 12.66 -8.08
N LEU A 6 -9.28 12.01 -7.78
CA LEU A 6 -9.19 11.08 -6.68
C LEU A 6 -9.42 11.79 -5.34
N LYS A 7 -8.88 13.00 -5.17
CA LYS A 7 -9.07 13.79 -3.95
C LYS A 7 -10.52 14.22 -3.75
N GLU A 8 -11.27 14.43 -4.82
CA GLU A 8 -12.68 14.77 -4.74
C GLU A 8 -13.52 13.60 -4.23
N TYR A 9 -13.21 12.38 -4.69
CA TYR A 9 -13.96 11.18 -4.31
C TYR A 9 -13.48 10.56 -3.01
N PHE A 10 -12.18 10.68 -2.71
CA PHE A 10 -11.58 10.03 -1.56
C PHE A 10 -10.72 11.02 -0.79
N PRO A 11 -11.10 11.38 0.45
CA PRO A 11 -10.24 12.20 1.31
C PRO A 11 -8.85 11.55 1.44
N HIS A 12 -7.83 12.40 1.55
CA HIS A 12 -6.44 11.93 1.63
C HIS A 12 -6.24 10.88 2.71
N ARG A 13 -6.86 11.06 3.87
CA ARG A 13 -6.75 10.09 4.97
C ARG A 13 -7.30 8.71 4.62
N VAL A 14 -8.37 8.65 3.80
CA VAL A 14 -8.96 7.39 3.36
C VAL A 14 -8.01 6.69 2.40
N ILE A 15 -7.44 7.44 1.45
CA ILE A 15 -6.46 6.91 0.51
C ILE A 15 -5.24 6.39 1.27
N LYS A 16 -4.75 7.16 2.23
CA LYS A 16 -3.59 6.79 3.04
C LYS A 16 -3.83 5.49 3.80
N ARG A 17 -5.03 5.35 4.38
CA ARG A 17 -5.41 4.13 5.09
C ARG A 17 -5.42 2.93 4.15
N LYS A 18 -6.01 3.09 2.96
CA LYS A 18 -6.05 2.01 1.97
C LYS A 18 -4.65 1.64 1.49
N VAL A 19 -3.78 2.62 1.29
CA VAL A 19 -2.38 2.37 0.94
C VAL A 19 -1.73 1.52 2.03
N ARG A 20 -1.95 1.87 3.30
CA ARG A 20 -1.42 1.11 4.42
C ARG A 20 -1.93 -0.33 4.43
N GLU A 21 -3.23 -0.54 4.21
CA GLU A 21 -3.82 -1.87 4.15
C GLU A 21 -3.22 -2.72 3.04
N VAL A 22 -3.04 -2.14 1.85
CA VAL A 22 -2.43 -2.83 0.71
C VAL A 22 -0.97 -3.16 1.02
N ALA A 23 -0.24 -2.22 1.62
CA ALA A 23 1.15 -2.43 2.01
C ALA A 23 1.29 -3.59 3.00
N VAL A 24 0.42 -3.64 4.01
CA VAL A 24 0.41 -4.74 4.99
C VAL A 24 0.19 -6.08 4.29
N LYS A 25 -0.76 -6.15 3.37
CA LYS A 25 -1.03 -7.37 2.61
C LYS A 25 0.18 -7.80 1.79
N ARG A 26 0.85 -6.86 1.14
CA ARG A 26 2.05 -7.14 0.33
C ARG A 26 3.18 -7.69 1.19
N VAL A 27 3.42 -7.06 2.35
CA VAL A 27 4.47 -7.50 3.27
C VAL A 27 4.16 -8.90 3.79
N ARG A 28 2.93 -9.16 4.22
CA ARG A 28 2.53 -10.49 4.70
C ARG A 28 2.73 -11.56 3.63
N LYS A 29 2.33 -11.26 2.41
CA LYS A 29 2.49 -12.19 1.29
C LYS A 29 3.97 -12.49 1.06
N ASP A 30 4.82 -11.47 1.06
CA ASP A 30 6.26 -11.65 0.88
C ASP A 30 6.85 -12.50 2.00
N LEU A 31 6.44 -12.28 3.25
CA LEU A 31 6.92 -13.07 4.37
C LEU A 31 6.53 -14.54 4.23
N ILE A 32 5.29 -14.80 3.86
CA ILE A 32 4.79 -16.16 3.65
C ILE A 32 5.58 -16.85 2.53
N LEU A 33 5.82 -16.14 1.42
CA LEU A 33 6.58 -16.69 0.31
C LEU A 33 8.03 -17.02 0.69
N ASN A 34 8.58 -16.31 1.67
CA ASN A 34 9.92 -16.55 2.18
C ASN A 34 9.94 -17.49 3.40
N GLY A 35 8.80 -18.08 3.73
CA GLY A 35 8.69 -18.99 4.87
C GLY A 35 8.85 -18.33 6.22
N LYS A 36 8.56 -17.04 6.32
CA LYS A 36 8.66 -16.25 7.55
C LYS A 36 7.30 -15.77 8.02
N SER A 37 7.20 -15.46 9.32
CA SER A 37 6.02 -14.83 9.89
C SER A 37 6.40 -13.45 10.44
N GLU A 38 5.39 -12.65 10.79
CA GLU A 38 5.62 -11.33 11.38
C GLU A 38 6.42 -11.43 12.69
N GLU A 39 6.25 -12.53 13.42
CA GLU A 39 6.95 -12.78 14.69
C GLU A 39 8.45 -13.00 14.51
N ASP A 40 8.88 -13.41 13.32
CA ASP A 40 10.28 -13.66 13.01
C ASP A 40 11.05 -12.38 12.70
N ILE A 41 10.38 -11.24 12.65
CA ILE A 41 10.96 -9.97 12.24
C ILE A 41 10.80 -8.95 13.36
N SER A 42 11.83 -8.14 13.62
CA SER A 42 11.76 -7.07 14.61
C SER A 42 10.77 -6.00 14.16
N GLU A 43 10.23 -5.25 15.13
CA GLU A 43 9.32 -4.16 14.82
C GLU A 43 9.95 -3.10 13.91
N ALA A 44 11.24 -2.81 14.13
CA ALA A 44 11.96 -1.85 13.30
C ALA A 44 12.04 -2.31 11.85
N ASP A 45 12.36 -3.59 11.65
CA ASP A 45 12.43 -4.16 10.30
C ASP A 45 11.07 -4.22 9.65
N LEU A 46 10.02 -4.57 10.41
CA LEU A 46 8.67 -4.61 9.92
C LEU A 46 8.21 -3.22 9.48
N GLU A 47 8.48 -2.19 10.27
CA GLU A 47 8.14 -0.80 9.91
C GLU A 47 8.89 -0.36 8.66
N TYR A 48 10.14 -0.75 8.50
CA TYR A 48 10.91 -0.47 7.31
C TYR A 48 10.27 -1.11 6.08
N LEU A 49 9.90 -2.39 6.18
CA LEU A 49 9.24 -3.12 5.09
C LEU A 49 7.89 -2.49 4.74
N LEU A 50 7.12 -2.07 5.74
CA LEU A 50 5.84 -1.41 5.53
C LEU A 50 6.02 -0.06 4.83
N ALA A 51 7.01 0.73 5.25
CA ALA A 51 7.29 2.02 4.63
C ALA A 51 7.68 1.84 3.16
N ASP A 52 8.52 0.86 2.86
CA ASP A 52 8.93 0.55 1.50
C ASP A 52 7.73 0.10 0.66
N ALA A 53 6.88 -0.76 1.20
CA ALA A 53 5.68 -1.23 0.53
C ALA A 53 4.69 -0.08 0.28
N GLU A 54 4.51 0.82 1.24
CA GLU A 54 3.65 1.99 1.06
C GLU A 54 4.15 2.88 -0.08
N GLU A 55 5.46 3.11 -0.13
CA GLU A 55 6.07 3.89 -1.20
C GLU A 55 5.81 3.24 -2.57
N SER A 56 5.93 1.92 -2.64
CA SER A 56 5.64 1.16 -3.86
C SER A 56 4.18 1.32 -4.28
N VAL A 57 3.25 1.24 -3.32
CA VAL A 57 1.81 1.43 -3.61
C VAL A 57 1.55 2.84 -4.12
N TRP A 58 2.13 3.87 -3.50
CA TRP A 58 1.98 5.25 -3.95
C TRP A 58 2.52 5.44 -5.36
N SER A 59 3.66 4.82 -5.67
CA SER A 59 4.24 4.87 -7.01
C SER A 59 3.28 4.26 -8.03
N ASP A 60 2.70 3.11 -7.72
CA ASP A 60 1.72 2.44 -8.58
C ASP A 60 0.49 3.33 -8.81
N ILE A 61 0.00 3.97 -7.76
CA ILE A 61 -1.14 4.89 -7.85
C ILE A 61 -0.84 6.06 -8.79
N LYS A 62 0.35 6.62 -8.70
CA LYS A 62 0.76 7.74 -9.55
C LYS A 62 0.88 7.36 -11.02
N GLN A 63 1.21 6.10 -11.30
CA GLN A 63 1.41 5.62 -12.67
C GLN A 63 0.16 5.01 -13.29
N THR A 64 -0.84 4.71 -12.47
CA THR A 64 -2.04 3.98 -12.90
C THR A 64 -3.19 4.95 -13.13
N SER A 65 -4.08 4.62 -14.07
CA SER A 65 -5.28 5.43 -14.32
C SER A 65 -6.23 5.37 -13.12
N LEU A 66 -7.17 6.31 -13.07
CA LEU A 66 -8.17 6.36 -11.99
C LEU A 66 -8.90 5.03 -11.83
N MET A 67 -9.27 4.40 -12.95
CA MET A 67 -9.94 3.10 -12.92
C MET A 67 -9.06 2.01 -12.31
N GLY A 68 -7.78 2.02 -12.64
CA GLY A 68 -6.82 1.08 -12.06
C GLY A 68 -6.65 1.30 -10.56
N VAL A 69 -6.62 2.56 -10.13
CA VAL A 69 -6.54 2.90 -8.71
C VAL A 69 -7.76 2.39 -7.95
N LEU A 70 -8.96 2.61 -8.50
CA LEU A 70 -10.19 2.13 -7.88
C LEU A 70 -10.20 0.60 -7.76
N ALA A 71 -9.75 -0.09 -8.80
CA ALA A 71 -9.64 -1.55 -8.77
C ALA A 71 -8.63 -2.02 -7.73
N MET A 72 -7.53 -1.30 -7.58
CA MET A 72 -6.49 -1.63 -6.60
C MET A 72 -6.98 -1.42 -5.16
N LEU A 73 -7.73 -0.36 -4.93
CA LEU A 73 -8.23 0.00 -3.61
C LEU A 73 -9.53 -0.72 -3.25
N GLY A 74 -10.25 -1.19 -4.26
CA GLY A 74 -11.49 -1.94 -4.08
C GLY A 74 -11.22 -3.38 -3.76
#